data_59ddc3a6bdc1d34f34181f8be60c6e64
#
_entry.id   59ddc3a6bdc1d34f34181f8be60c6e64
#
_cell.length_a   1.000
_cell.length_b   1.000
_cell.length_c   1.000
_cell.angle_alpha   90.00
_cell.angle_beta   90.00
_cell.angle_gamma   90.00
#
_symmetry.space_group_name_H-M   'P 1'
#
loop_
_entity.id
_entity.type
_entity.pdbx_description
1 polymer ?
#
loop_
_entity_poly.entity_id
_entity_poly.type
_entity_poly.pdbx_seq_one_letter_code
_entity_poly.pdbx_strand_id
1 'polypeptide(L)'
;MKKIICRAALLLALCLPVCALAATEPNAKTIEDTTTYEGDTIKITIDQWCYAFNRTNLRFFVANVYVSDPAQMQTAFAGEQYSKNNAEATSAIAERHGAILAINGDYYNYKDKNGLVIRNGVLYRDAASSRDQLLVMRDGTFIALPRGTYAAGEGQKYIDEGAVQSFTFGPLLVNDGVAVELPEKYIISTKDTIREPRT
;
A
#
# COMPACT_ATOMS: atom_id res chain seq x y z
N MET A 1 -78.46 -32.34 6.04
CA MET A 1 -77.42 -31.35 5.61
C MET A 1 -76.52 -31.02 6.81
N LYS A 2 -75.31 -31.59 6.86
CA LYS A 2 -74.38 -31.36 7.98
C LYS A 2 -73.39 -30.25 7.55
N LYS A 3 -73.38 -29.14 8.31
CA LYS A 3 -72.45 -28.03 8.13
C LYS A 3 -71.12 -28.40 8.79
N ILE A 4 -70.06 -28.52 7.97
CA ILE A 4 -68.67 -28.66 8.45
C ILE A 4 -68.13 -27.29 8.70
N ILE A 5 -67.84 -26.97 9.97
CA ILE A 5 -67.16 -25.74 10.38
C ILE A 5 -65.64 -26.00 10.36
N CYS A 6 -64.98 -25.45 9.40
CA CYS A 6 -63.49 -25.49 9.32
C CYS A 6 -62.95 -24.40 10.26
N ARG A 7 -62.32 -24.79 11.36
CA ARG A 7 -61.57 -23.88 12.23
C ARG A 7 -60.15 -23.75 11.65
N ALA A 8 -59.86 -22.61 11.04
CA ALA A 8 -58.50 -22.27 10.66
C ALA A 8 -57.75 -21.82 11.94
N ALA A 9 -56.79 -22.62 12.36
CA ALA A 9 -55.84 -22.25 13.40
C ALA A 9 -54.80 -21.35 12.77
N LEU A 10 -54.78 -20.07 13.12
CA LEU A 10 -53.81 -19.09 12.73
C LEU A 10 -52.56 -19.30 13.61
N LEU A 11 -51.56 -20.01 13.09
CA LEU A 11 -50.22 -20.06 13.72
C LEU A 11 -49.49 -18.75 13.44
N LEU A 12 -49.48 -17.87 14.45
CA LEU A 12 -48.67 -16.68 14.43
C LEU A 12 -47.22 -17.11 14.73
N ALA A 13 -46.42 -17.33 13.68
CA ALA A 13 -44.98 -17.53 13.81
C ALA A 13 -44.37 -16.18 14.19
N LEU A 14 -44.01 -16.03 15.44
CA LEU A 14 -43.20 -14.91 15.93
C LEU A 14 -41.78 -15.12 15.39
N CYS A 15 -41.47 -14.53 14.22
CA CYS A 15 -40.08 -14.37 13.78
C CYS A 15 -39.43 -13.30 14.69
N LEU A 16 -38.86 -13.73 15.79
CA LEU A 16 -37.89 -12.91 16.51
C LEU A 16 -36.65 -12.82 15.58
N PRO A 17 -36.15 -11.61 15.29
CA PRO A 17 -34.86 -11.50 14.66
C PRO A 17 -33.84 -12.04 15.66
N VAL A 18 -33.35 -13.25 15.43
CA VAL A 18 -32.12 -13.69 16.07
C VAL A 18 -31.03 -12.79 15.50
N CYS A 19 -30.74 -11.68 16.22
CA CYS A 19 -29.45 -11.03 16.10
C CYS A 19 -28.43 -12.11 16.50
N ALA A 20 -27.97 -12.86 15.51
CA ALA A 20 -26.75 -13.63 15.65
C ALA A 20 -25.66 -12.60 15.99
N LEU A 21 -25.32 -12.49 17.27
CA LEU A 21 -23.99 -12.02 17.63
C LEU A 21 -23.05 -13.01 16.95
N ALA A 22 -22.56 -12.64 15.77
CA ALA A 22 -21.43 -13.32 15.17
C ALA A 22 -20.32 -13.20 16.20
N ALA A 23 -20.06 -14.27 16.92
CA ALA A 23 -18.84 -14.41 17.69
C ALA A 23 -17.73 -14.19 16.70
N THR A 24 -17.10 -13.02 16.76
CA THR A 24 -15.93 -12.72 15.91
C THR A 24 -14.88 -13.73 16.29
N GLU A 25 -14.64 -14.67 15.39
CA GLU A 25 -13.51 -15.60 15.50
C GLU A 25 -12.27 -14.77 15.84
N PRO A 26 -11.50 -15.14 16.87
CA PRO A 26 -10.26 -14.47 17.17
C PRO A 26 -9.37 -14.57 15.92
N ASN A 27 -8.91 -13.43 15.40
CA ASN A 27 -8.16 -13.26 14.16
C ASN A 27 -9.00 -13.25 12.85
N ALA A 28 -10.29 -12.97 12.92
CA ALA A 28 -11.09 -12.74 11.72
C ALA A 28 -10.64 -11.48 10.97
N LYS A 29 -10.51 -11.59 9.64
CA LYS A 29 -10.31 -10.45 8.74
C LYS A 29 -11.64 -10.12 8.10
N THR A 30 -12.07 -8.87 8.16
CA THR A 30 -13.31 -8.39 7.53
C THR A 30 -13.04 -7.13 6.73
N ILE A 31 -13.71 -7.00 5.59
CA ILE A 31 -13.79 -5.73 4.87
C ILE A 31 -14.91 -4.92 5.51
N GLU A 32 -14.59 -3.72 6.01
CA GLU A 32 -15.54 -2.81 6.64
C GLU A 32 -16.17 -1.86 5.62
N ASP A 33 -15.41 -1.48 4.59
CA ASP A 33 -15.83 -0.56 3.54
C ASP A 33 -15.03 -0.78 2.26
N THR A 34 -15.61 -0.43 1.12
CA THR A 34 -14.97 -0.47 -0.20
C THR A 34 -15.30 0.78 -0.99
N THR A 35 -14.28 1.50 -1.41
CA THR A 35 -14.40 2.66 -2.30
C THR A 35 -13.87 2.29 -3.68
N THR A 36 -14.58 2.68 -4.73
CA THR A 36 -14.19 2.41 -6.12
C THR A 36 -14.12 3.70 -6.94
N TYR A 37 -13.15 3.75 -7.83
CA TYR A 37 -13.05 4.76 -8.89
C TYR A 37 -12.82 4.04 -10.21
N GLU A 38 -13.53 4.45 -11.27
CA GLU A 38 -13.39 3.88 -12.60
C GLU A 38 -13.34 5.03 -13.62
N GLY A 39 -12.22 5.14 -14.29
CA GLY A 39 -11.98 6.06 -15.40
C GLY A 39 -11.53 5.27 -16.62
N ASP A 40 -11.34 5.96 -17.75
CA ASP A 40 -11.01 5.31 -19.03
C ASP A 40 -9.68 4.57 -19.00
N THR A 41 -8.72 5.04 -18.22
CA THR A 41 -7.35 4.52 -18.23
C THR A 41 -6.88 4.03 -16.86
N ILE A 42 -7.71 4.19 -15.83
CA ILE A 42 -7.38 3.81 -14.46
C ILE A 42 -8.61 3.28 -13.74
N LYS A 43 -8.43 2.18 -13.00
CA LYS A 43 -9.43 1.62 -12.10
C LYS A 43 -8.79 1.42 -10.72
N ILE A 44 -9.49 1.89 -9.69
CA ILE A 44 -9.03 1.80 -8.30
C ILE A 44 -10.13 1.19 -7.46
N THR A 45 -9.78 0.22 -6.62
CA THR A 45 -10.63 -0.29 -5.55
C THR A 45 -9.84 -0.22 -4.25
N ILE A 46 -10.39 0.45 -3.25
CA ILE A 46 -9.77 0.59 -1.93
C ILE A 46 -10.66 -0.12 -0.92
N ASP A 47 -10.16 -1.21 -0.36
CA ASP A 47 -10.82 -1.95 0.70
C ASP A 47 -10.27 -1.53 2.06
N GLN A 48 -11.16 -1.13 2.97
CA GLN A 48 -10.82 -0.93 4.37
C GLN A 48 -11.00 -2.25 5.12
N TRP A 49 -9.91 -2.77 5.65
CA TRP A 49 -9.89 -4.02 6.39
C TRP A 49 -9.80 -3.78 7.89
N CYS A 50 -10.54 -4.57 8.64
CA CYS A 50 -10.34 -4.75 10.08
C CYS A 50 -9.84 -6.16 10.37
N TYR A 51 -8.76 -6.24 11.13
CA TYR A 51 -8.20 -7.50 11.61
C TYR A 51 -8.19 -7.50 13.14
N ALA A 52 -8.99 -8.36 13.74
CA ALA A 52 -9.01 -8.55 15.17
C ALA A 52 -7.84 -9.44 15.61
N PHE A 53 -6.90 -8.88 16.35
CA PHE A 53 -5.73 -9.58 16.85
C PHE A 53 -5.49 -9.27 18.33
N ASN A 54 -5.48 -10.29 19.19
CA ASN A 54 -5.14 -10.16 20.61
C ASN A 54 -5.78 -8.97 21.34
N ARG A 55 -7.12 -8.80 21.26
CA ARG A 55 -7.90 -7.69 21.84
C ARG A 55 -7.56 -6.31 21.25
N THR A 56 -6.87 -6.26 20.13
CA THR A 56 -6.55 -5.04 19.39
C THR A 56 -7.12 -5.17 17.98
N ASN A 57 -7.76 -4.12 17.49
CA ASN A 57 -8.20 -4.06 16.10
C ASN A 57 -7.12 -3.33 15.26
N LEU A 58 -6.56 -4.02 14.30
CA LEU A 58 -5.70 -3.43 13.28
C LEU A 58 -6.57 -3.05 12.08
N ARG A 59 -6.58 -1.77 11.74
CA ARG A 59 -7.20 -1.28 10.49
C ARG A 59 -6.13 -0.98 9.48
N PHE A 60 -6.37 -1.43 8.25
CA PHE A 60 -5.49 -1.15 7.12
C PHE A 60 -6.31 -1.03 5.83
N PHE A 61 -5.72 -0.39 4.84
CA PHE A 61 -6.33 -0.21 3.54
C PHE A 61 -5.54 -0.97 2.50
N VAL A 62 -6.25 -1.59 1.57
CA VAL A 62 -5.65 -2.24 0.40
C VAL A 62 -6.20 -1.55 -0.84
N ALA A 63 -5.35 -0.86 -1.57
CA ALA A 63 -5.71 -0.26 -2.84
C ALA A 63 -5.23 -1.16 -3.99
N ASN A 64 -6.17 -1.66 -4.76
CA ASN A 64 -5.90 -2.33 -6.04
C ASN A 64 -6.01 -1.28 -7.15
N VAL A 65 -4.91 -1.02 -7.83
CA VAL A 65 -4.81 0.02 -8.86
C VAL A 65 -4.44 -0.63 -10.18
N TYR A 66 -5.31 -0.47 -11.17
CA TYR A 66 -5.06 -0.90 -12.54
C TYR A 66 -4.91 0.33 -13.41
N VAL A 67 -3.82 0.41 -14.13
CA VAL A 67 -3.51 1.48 -15.08
C VAL A 67 -3.29 0.90 -16.47
N SER A 68 -3.72 1.63 -17.49
CA SER A 68 -3.50 1.23 -18.89
C SER A 68 -2.05 1.51 -19.36
N ASP A 69 -1.36 2.42 -18.68
CA ASP A 69 0.03 2.80 -18.97
C ASP A 69 0.80 2.95 -17.65
N PRO A 70 1.90 2.22 -17.46
CA PRO A 70 2.77 2.37 -16.29
C PRO A 70 3.29 3.79 -16.04
N ALA A 71 3.37 4.63 -17.07
CA ALA A 71 3.76 6.03 -16.96
C ALA A 71 2.78 6.89 -16.11
N GLN A 72 1.57 6.38 -15.82
CA GLN A 72 0.64 7.01 -14.90
C GLN A 72 1.10 6.95 -13.44
N MET A 73 2.03 6.04 -13.10
CA MET A 73 2.66 6.01 -11.79
C MET A 73 3.79 7.05 -11.73
N GLN A 74 3.55 8.16 -11.07
CA GLN A 74 4.49 9.26 -10.94
C GLN A 74 4.87 9.52 -9.49
N THR A 75 5.97 10.23 -9.30
CA THR A 75 6.41 10.71 -8.00
C THR A 75 6.58 12.23 -8.02
N ALA A 76 6.35 12.87 -6.88
CA ALA A 76 6.53 14.30 -6.72
C ALA A 76 7.20 14.61 -5.37
N PHE A 77 7.94 15.72 -5.33
CA PHE A 77 8.56 16.20 -4.10
C PHE A 77 7.70 17.29 -3.45
N ALA A 78 7.81 17.40 -2.14
CA ALA A 78 7.32 18.56 -1.41
C ALA A 78 7.97 19.84 -1.95
N GLY A 79 7.14 20.85 -2.29
CA GLY A 79 7.60 22.09 -2.88
C GLY A 79 8.35 21.93 -4.21
N GLU A 80 8.09 20.87 -4.99
CA GLU A 80 8.71 20.55 -6.29
C GLU A 80 10.23 20.43 -6.26
N GLN A 81 10.82 20.20 -5.09
CA GLN A 81 12.28 20.20 -4.95
C GLN A 81 12.77 19.01 -4.14
N TYR A 82 13.82 18.37 -4.63
CA TYR A 82 14.59 17.42 -3.85
C TYR A 82 15.33 18.16 -2.74
N SER A 83 14.69 18.28 -1.57
CA SER A 83 15.19 19.06 -0.44
C SER A 83 14.83 18.41 0.88
N LYS A 84 15.73 18.59 1.88
CA LYS A 84 15.52 18.14 3.26
C LYS A 84 14.57 19.04 4.07
N ASN A 85 14.33 20.23 3.61
CA ASN A 85 13.66 21.27 4.40
C ASN A 85 12.18 21.43 4.01
N ASN A 86 11.77 20.78 2.92
CA ASN A 86 10.40 20.88 2.45
C ASN A 86 9.56 19.78 3.11
N ALA A 87 8.43 20.21 3.65
CA ALA A 87 7.38 19.32 4.13
C ALA A 87 6.05 19.80 3.55
N GLU A 88 5.28 18.92 3.02
CA GLU A 88 3.99 19.20 2.40
C GLU A 88 3.06 18.02 2.61
N ALA A 89 1.77 18.27 2.78
CA ALA A 89 0.79 17.19 2.89
C ALA A 89 0.68 16.44 1.55
N THR A 90 0.63 15.12 1.60
CA THR A 90 0.46 14.28 0.40
C THR A 90 -0.77 14.69 -0.41
N SER A 91 -1.87 15.07 0.27
CA SER A 91 -3.08 15.58 -0.39
C SER A 91 -2.86 16.87 -1.18
N ALA A 92 -2.04 17.80 -0.67
CA ALA A 92 -1.73 19.04 -1.39
C ALA A 92 -0.85 18.78 -2.61
N ILE A 93 0.11 17.85 -2.51
CA ILE A 93 0.91 17.41 -3.66
C ILE A 93 -0.01 16.75 -4.71
N ALA A 94 -0.91 15.85 -4.26
CA ALA A 94 -1.86 15.18 -5.14
C ALA A 94 -2.75 16.16 -5.89
N GLU A 95 -3.31 17.15 -5.21
CA GLU A 95 -4.14 18.19 -5.80
C GLU A 95 -3.37 18.97 -6.87
N ARG A 96 -2.15 19.41 -6.56
CA ARG A 96 -1.29 20.16 -7.47
C ARG A 96 -0.95 19.39 -8.75
N HIS A 97 -0.81 18.07 -8.66
CA HIS A 97 -0.50 17.20 -9.79
C HIS A 97 -1.74 16.56 -10.43
N GLY A 98 -2.95 16.87 -9.96
CA GLY A 98 -4.18 16.25 -10.45
C GLY A 98 -4.22 14.73 -10.25
N ALA A 99 -3.56 14.23 -9.22
CA ALA A 99 -3.52 12.80 -8.96
C ALA A 99 -4.86 12.30 -8.40
N ILE A 100 -5.32 11.17 -8.90
CA ILE A 100 -6.56 10.51 -8.45
C ILE A 100 -6.32 9.79 -7.12
N LEU A 101 -5.14 9.21 -6.95
CA LEU A 101 -4.69 8.53 -5.74
C LEU A 101 -3.25 8.94 -5.44
N ALA A 102 -2.95 9.16 -4.17
CA ALA A 102 -1.58 9.42 -3.74
C ALA A 102 -1.31 8.80 -2.37
N ILE A 103 -0.09 8.33 -2.19
CA ILE A 103 0.45 7.85 -0.92
C ILE A 103 1.81 8.51 -0.67
N ASN A 104 2.25 8.53 0.57
CA ASN A 104 3.61 8.95 0.87
C ASN A 104 4.62 7.89 0.36
N GLY A 105 5.78 8.36 -0.07
CA GLY A 105 6.86 7.51 -0.55
C GLY A 105 7.75 6.96 0.55
N ASP A 106 8.94 6.55 0.14
CA ASP A 106 9.99 6.05 1.01
C ASP A 106 10.68 7.14 1.85
N TYR A 107 11.55 6.71 2.76
CA TYR A 107 12.45 7.60 3.49
C TYR A 107 13.63 8.03 2.63
N TYR A 108 13.43 8.87 1.64
CA TYR A 108 14.56 9.42 0.89
C TYR A 108 15.42 10.40 1.71
N ASN A 109 15.33 10.32 3.02
CA ASN A 109 15.90 11.25 3.96
C ASN A 109 17.27 11.75 3.49
N TYR A 110 17.35 13.04 3.29
CA TYR A 110 18.55 13.73 2.88
C TYR A 110 19.73 13.51 3.86
N LYS A 111 19.46 13.33 5.14
CA LYS A 111 20.48 13.12 6.16
C LYS A 111 21.13 11.73 6.06
N ASP A 112 20.38 10.72 5.66
CA ASP A 112 20.88 9.35 5.69
C ASP A 112 21.80 9.03 4.52
N LYS A 113 21.80 9.83 3.45
CA LYS A 113 22.59 9.60 2.23
C LYS A 113 22.59 8.13 1.78
N ASN A 114 21.50 7.44 2.02
CA ASN A 114 21.38 5.99 1.88
C ASN A 114 20.52 5.66 0.66
N GLY A 115 21.07 4.86 -0.24
CA GLY A 115 20.37 4.31 -1.38
C GLY A 115 20.24 5.25 -2.59
N LEU A 116 19.64 4.68 -3.60
CA LEU A 116 19.37 5.28 -4.90
C LEU A 116 18.08 6.10 -4.84
N VAL A 117 18.07 7.29 -5.41
CA VAL A 117 16.86 8.09 -5.61
C VAL A 117 16.74 8.46 -7.08
N ILE A 118 15.84 7.75 -7.76
CA ILE A 118 15.37 8.05 -9.11
C ILE A 118 13.90 8.48 -8.98
N ARG A 119 13.53 9.61 -9.59
CA ARG A 119 12.16 10.08 -9.66
C ARG A 119 11.86 10.54 -11.07
N ASN A 120 10.85 9.92 -11.70
CA ASN A 120 10.43 10.19 -13.07
C ASN A 120 11.61 10.14 -14.07
N GLY A 121 12.51 9.16 -13.93
CA GLY A 121 13.68 8.97 -14.77
C GLY A 121 14.85 9.92 -14.52
N VAL A 122 14.81 10.74 -13.47
CA VAL A 122 15.90 11.66 -13.09
C VAL A 122 16.62 11.13 -11.85
N LEU A 123 17.94 11.11 -11.91
CA LEU A 123 18.83 10.69 -10.83
C LEU A 123 19.06 11.84 -9.85
N TYR A 124 18.64 11.67 -8.60
CA TYR A 124 18.83 12.67 -7.53
C TYR A 124 19.88 12.25 -6.51
N ARG A 125 20.06 10.96 -6.33
CA ARG A 125 21.08 10.39 -5.43
C ARG A 125 21.52 9.04 -5.92
N ASP A 126 22.83 8.81 -5.87
CA ASP A 126 23.47 7.56 -6.20
C ASP A 126 24.42 7.17 -5.06
N ALA A 127 23.89 6.44 -4.10
CA ALA A 127 24.64 6.03 -2.92
C ALA A 127 24.33 4.56 -2.58
N ALA A 128 25.31 3.87 -2.02
CA ALA A 128 25.11 2.52 -1.52
C ALA A 128 23.97 2.47 -0.50
N SER A 129 23.29 1.33 -0.42
CA SER A 129 22.18 1.12 0.47
C SER A 129 22.43 0.03 1.49
N SER A 130 22.14 0.32 2.75
CA SER A 130 22.02 -0.69 3.81
C SER A 130 20.60 -1.27 3.92
N ARG A 131 19.68 -0.86 3.03
CA ARG A 131 18.30 -1.31 2.97
C ARG A 131 18.02 -1.92 1.61
N ASP A 132 16.94 -2.69 1.54
CA ASP A 132 16.42 -3.17 0.27
C ASP A 132 15.94 -1.99 -0.57
N GLN A 133 15.98 -2.13 -1.87
CA GLN A 133 15.52 -1.13 -2.82
C GLN A 133 14.61 -1.77 -3.86
N LEU A 134 13.69 -0.98 -4.38
CA LEU A 134 12.82 -1.34 -5.47
C LEU A 134 13.06 -0.37 -6.62
N LEU A 135 13.26 -0.90 -7.81
CA LEU A 135 13.20 -0.12 -9.05
C LEU A 135 11.87 -0.38 -9.74
N VAL A 136 11.29 0.69 -10.28
CA VAL A 136 10.15 0.60 -11.17
C VAL A 136 10.64 0.95 -12.57
N MET A 137 10.45 0.04 -13.50
CA MET A 137 10.87 0.18 -14.87
C MET A 137 9.77 0.84 -15.71
N ARG A 138 10.14 1.44 -16.83
CA ARG A 138 9.21 2.13 -17.75
C ARG A 138 8.12 1.21 -18.30
N ASP A 139 8.40 -0.06 -18.42
CA ASP A 139 7.44 -1.09 -18.88
C ASP A 139 6.52 -1.60 -17.77
N GLY A 140 6.64 -1.05 -16.54
CA GLY A 140 5.88 -1.47 -15.38
C GLY A 140 6.49 -2.63 -14.60
N THR A 141 7.64 -3.16 -15.02
CA THR A 141 8.35 -4.21 -14.28
C THR A 141 8.93 -3.67 -12.98
N PHE A 142 8.89 -4.48 -11.92
CA PHE A 142 9.53 -4.21 -10.64
C PHE A 142 10.79 -5.05 -10.50
N ILE A 143 11.92 -4.40 -10.15
CA ILE A 143 13.18 -5.07 -9.86
C ILE A 143 13.55 -4.83 -8.41
N ALA A 144 13.62 -5.91 -7.64
CA ALA A 144 14.05 -5.87 -6.25
C ALA A 144 15.59 -5.94 -6.18
N LEU A 145 16.18 -5.03 -5.41
CA LEU A 145 17.59 -5.02 -5.09
C LEU A 145 17.75 -5.27 -3.59
N PRO A 146 18.11 -6.49 -3.16
CA PRO A 146 18.34 -6.78 -1.75
C PRO A 146 19.43 -5.86 -1.16
N ARG A 147 19.33 -5.58 0.14
CA ARG A 147 20.31 -4.74 0.84
C ARG A 147 21.75 -5.21 0.59
N GLY A 148 22.62 -4.24 0.34
CA GLY A 148 24.05 -4.51 0.09
C GLY A 148 24.36 -5.04 -1.31
N THR A 149 23.39 -5.21 -2.19
CA THR A 149 23.62 -5.62 -3.59
C THR A 149 23.83 -4.45 -4.55
N TYR A 150 23.28 -3.28 -4.21
CA TYR A 150 23.44 -2.08 -5.02
C TYR A 150 24.80 -1.42 -4.75
N ALA A 151 25.57 -1.20 -5.79
CA ALA A 151 26.82 -0.44 -5.75
C ALA A 151 26.57 1.04 -6.12
N ALA A 152 27.12 1.96 -5.33
CA ALA A 152 27.06 3.38 -5.69
C ALA A 152 27.78 3.63 -7.02
N GLY A 153 27.22 4.52 -7.85
CA GLY A 153 27.72 4.82 -9.20
C GLY A 153 26.99 4.07 -10.32
N GLU A 154 26.10 3.14 -10.00
CA GLU A 154 25.34 2.38 -11.01
C GLU A 154 23.98 3.01 -11.36
N GLY A 155 23.59 4.11 -10.71
CA GLY A 155 22.27 4.70 -10.87
C GLY A 155 21.93 5.10 -12.30
N GLN A 156 22.89 5.66 -13.04
CA GLN A 156 22.68 6.02 -14.44
C GLN A 156 22.47 4.80 -15.32
N LYS A 157 23.19 3.71 -15.08
CA LYS A 157 23.01 2.44 -15.81
C LYS A 157 21.57 1.95 -15.71
N TYR A 158 20.98 1.96 -14.50
CA TYR A 158 19.58 1.55 -14.33
C TYR A 158 18.60 2.46 -15.07
N ILE A 159 18.86 3.78 -15.11
CA ILE A 159 18.06 4.71 -15.92
C ILE A 159 18.16 4.37 -17.41
N ASP A 160 19.35 4.11 -17.90
CA ASP A 160 19.59 3.74 -19.31
C ASP A 160 18.90 2.41 -19.65
N GLU A 161 18.80 1.49 -18.69
CA GLU A 161 18.05 0.24 -18.78
C GLU A 161 16.52 0.41 -18.64
N GLY A 162 16.05 1.63 -18.31
CA GLY A 162 14.63 1.97 -18.27
C GLY A 162 14.04 2.21 -16.88
N ALA A 163 14.83 2.29 -15.81
CA ALA A 163 14.32 2.64 -14.50
C ALA A 163 13.77 4.07 -14.47
N VAL A 164 12.55 4.22 -13.98
CA VAL A 164 11.88 5.52 -13.87
C VAL A 164 11.68 5.95 -12.41
N GLN A 165 11.56 5.00 -11.49
CA GLN A 165 11.43 5.28 -10.06
C GLN A 165 12.34 4.34 -9.26
N SER A 166 12.78 4.77 -8.09
CA SER A 166 13.41 3.89 -7.11
C SER A 166 12.89 4.19 -5.71
N PHE A 167 12.73 3.17 -4.88
CA PHE A 167 12.31 3.30 -3.50
C PHE A 167 13.28 2.52 -2.60
N THR A 168 13.73 3.17 -1.53
CA THR A 168 14.66 2.57 -0.56
C THR A 168 13.95 2.36 0.75
N PHE A 169 13.61 1.11 1.07
CA PHE A 169 12.85 0.77 2.26
C PHE A 169 13.25 -0.62 2.76
N GLY A 170 12.33 -1.49 2.99
CA GLY A 170 12.49 -2.89 3.42
C GLY A 170 11.66 -3.23 4.65
N PRO A 171 11.55 -4.50 4.96
CA PRO A 171 12.19 -5.63 4.27
C PRO A 171 11.56 -5.95 2.92
N LEU A 172 12.34 -6.52 2.01
CA LEU A 172 11.81 -7.16 0.82
C LEU A 172 10.96 -8.37 1.25
N LEU A 173 9.67 -8.33 0.90
CA LEU A 173 8.70 -9.36 1.29
C LEU A 173 8.48 -10.41 0.20
N VAL A 174 8.62 -10.01 -1.04
CA VAL A 174 8.45 -10.87 -2.22
C VAL A 174 9.57 -10.57 -3.20
N ASN A 175 10.18 -11.60 -3.75
CA ASN A 175 11.15 -11.51 -4.84
C ASN A 175 10.77 -12.52 -5.92
N ASP A 176 10.65 -12.08 -7.17
CA ASP A 176 10.24 -12.91 -8.32
C ASP A 176 9.00 -13.78 -8.05
N GLY A 177 8.00 -13.20 -7.38
CA GLY A 177 6.75 -13.88 -7.03
C GLY A 177 6.86 -14.85 -5.85
N VAL A 178 8.02 -14.98 -5.22
CA VAL A 178 8.25 -15.87 -4.08
C VAL A 178 8.36 -15.04 -2.80
N ALA A 179 7.64 -15.48 -1.74
CA ALA A 179 7.76 -14.87 -0.42
C ALA A 179 9.17 -15.05 0.14
N VAL A 180 9.75 -13.95 0.63
CA VAL A 180 11.08 -13.96 1.25
C VAL A 180 10.96 -14.34 2.72
N GLU A 181 11.78 -15.28 3.17
CA GLU A 181 11.90 -15.60 4.58
C GLU A 181 12.62 -14.45 5.32
N LEU A 182 11.91 -13.84 6.27
CA LEU A 182 12.46 -12.74 7.03
C LEU A 182 13.21 -13.25 8.28
N PRO A 183 14.32 -12.61 8.68
CA PRO A 183 14.98 -12.94 9.94
C PRO A 183 14.04 -12.64 11.11
N GLU A 184 14.10 -13.46 12.17
CA GLU A 184 13.25 -13.37 13.37
C GLU A 184 13.20 -11.96 13.97
N LYS A 185 14.30 -11.21 13.84
CA LYS A 185 14.38 -9.80 14.26
C LYS A 185 14.83 -8.93 13.08
N TYR A 186 13.86 -8.38 12.37
CA TYR A 186 14.12 -7.35 11.37
C TYR A 186 13.86 -5.97 11.99
N ILE A 187 14.92 -5.23 12.25
CA ILE A 187 14.81 -3.88 12.80
C ILE A 187 15.12 -2.89 11.68
N ILE A 188 14.12 -2.14 11.27
CA ILE A 188 14.27 -1.06 10.27
C ILE A 188 14.86 0.18 10.95
N SER A 189 14.37 0.51 12.15
CA SER A 189 14.82 1.64 12.95
C SER A 189 14.42 1.44 14.41
N THR A 190 15.20 1.96 15.35
CA THR A 190 14.85 2.00 16.77
C THR A 190 13.63 2.88 17.08
N LYS A 191 13.20 3.70 16.10
CA LYS A 191 12.00 4.54 16.17
C LYS A 191 10.75 3.84 15.68
N ASP A 192 10.86 2.62 15.15
CA ASP A 192 9.73 1.87 14.58
C ASP A 192 8.71 1.38 15.63
N THR A 193 8.96 1.63 16.91
CA THR A 193 7.99 1.43 17.97
C THR A 193 6.90 2.50 18.02
N ILE A 194 7.04 3.59 17.28
CA ILE A 194 6.06 4.66 17.22
C ILE A 194 4.88 4.19 16.38
N ARG A 195 3.66 4.32 16.92
CA ARG A 195 2.41 3.97 16.25
C ARG A 195 2.02 5.08 15.27
N GLU A 196 2.68 5.14 14.15
CA GLU A 196 2.36 6.07 13.07
C GLU A 196 1.68 5.34 11.91
N PRO A 197 0.81 6.01 11.14
CA PRO A 197 0.31 5.46 9.89
C PRO A 197 1.48 5.12 8.97
N ARG A 198 1.39 3.96 8.32
CA ARG A 198 2.41 3.45 7.40
C ARG A 198 1.78 3.12 6.06
N THR A 199 2.50 3.35 5.01
CA THR A 199 2.15 2.97 3.64
C THR A 199 3.10 1.92 3.12
#